data_2bf63d3dbce8d1b2a081867657f34b5d
#
_entry.id   2bf63d3dbce8d1b2a081867657f34b5d
#
_cell.length_a   1.000
_cell.length_b   1.000
_cell.length_c   1.000
_cell.angle_alpha   90.00
_cell.angle_beta   90.00
_cell.angle_gamma   90.00
#
_symmetry.space_group_name_H-M   'P 1'
#
loop_
_entity.id
_entity.type
_entity.pdbx_description
1 polymer ?
#
loop_
_entity_poly.entity_id
_entity_poly.type
_entity_poly.pdbx_seq_one_letter_code
_entity_poly.pdbx_strand_id
1 'polypeptide(L)' 'MPKKLKILRVQKGLSQAQLAKDLGTTQKTVSSWETGRATPRPPMMQKIADFFGVKKDDIFFEAFNYFK' A
#
# COMPACT_ATOMS: atom_id res chain seq x y z
N MET A 1 2.99 8.37 -4.26
CA MET A 1 3.73 7.75 -3.47
C MET A 1 3.91 6.31 -3.81
N PRO A 2 3.57 5.27 -3.22
CA PRO A 2 4.43 4.11 -3.43
C PRO A 2 4.09 3.36 -4.69
N LYS A 3 4.84 3.64 -5.72
CA LYS A 3 4.85 2.78 -6.90
C LYS A 3 5.07 1.33 -6.48
N LYS A 4 5.78 1.14 -5.38
CA LYS A 4 6.06 -0.20 -4.86
C LYS A 4 4.79 -0.95 -4.49
N LEU A 5 3.80 -0.28 -3.91
CA LEU A 5 2.53 -0.90 -3.57
C LEU A 5 1.83 -1.43 -4.83
N LYS A 6 1.77 -0.62 -5.89
CA LYS A 6 1.18 -1.04 -7.15
C LYS A 6 1.94 -2.23 -7.74
N ILE A 7 3.27 -2.18 -7.72
CA ILE A 7 4.10 -3.25 -8.24
C ILE A 7 3.81 -4.56 -7.51
N LEU A 8 3.80 -4.54 -6.19
CA LEU A 8 3.53 -5.73 -5.38
C LEU A 8 2.13 -6.28 -5.66
N ARG A 9 1.15 -5.39 -5.78
CA ARG A 9 -0.23 -5.78 -6.07
C ARG A 9 -0.30 -6.50 -7.42
N VAL A 10 0.29 -5.90 -8.45
CA VAL A 10 0.26 -6.46 -9.80
C VAL A 10 1.01 -7.78 -9.86
N GLN A 11 2.16 -7.87 -9.19
CA GLN A 11 2.93 -9.11 -9.13
C GLN A 11 2.15 -10.23 -8.49
N LYS A 12 1.27 -9.91 -7.54
CA LYS A 12 0.42 -10.90 -6.87
C LYS A 12 -0.84 -11.21 -7.68
N GLY A 13 -1.04 -10.52 -8.80
CA GLY A 13 -2.18 -10.75 -9.68
C GLY A 13 -3.48 -10.20 -9.14
N LEU A 14 -3.44 -9.17 -8.31
CA LEU A 14 -4.63 -8.60 -7.68
C LEU A 14 -5.06 -7.30 -8.35
N SER A 15 -6.37 -7.13 -8.51
CA SER A 15 -6.93 -5.84 -8.87
C SER A 15 -6.95 -4.95 -7.63
N GLN A 16 -7.15 -3.64 -7.83
CA GLN A 16 -7.30 -2.72 -6.71
C GLN A 16 -8.48 -3.12 -5.82
N ALA A 17 -9.58 -3.56 -6.45
CA ALA A 17 -10.77 -3.99 -5.71
C ALA A 17 -10.50 -5.22 -4.86
N GLN A 18 -9.75 -6.19 -5.40
CA GLN A 18 -9.40 -7.40 -4.65
C GLN A 18 -8.50 -7.08 -3.47
N LEU A 19 -7.49 -6.26 -3.68
CA LEU A 19 -6.59 -5.85 -2.60
C LEU A 19 -7.38 -5.10 -1.51
N ALA A 20 -8.27 -4.20 -1.92
CA ALA A 20 -9.09 -3.46 -0.98
C ALA A 20 -9.92 -4.41 -0.11
N LYS A 21 -10.53 -5.40 -0.72
CA LYS A 21 -11.33 -6.40 0.00
C LYS A 21 -10.47 -7.14 1.01
N ASP A 22 -9.28 -7.55 0.60
CA ASP A 22 -8.38 -8.31 1.47
C ASP A 22 -7.87 -7.47 2.64
N LEU A 23 -7.74 -6.16 2.44
CA LEU A 23 -7.29 -5.25 3.49
C LEU A 23 -8.42 -4.65 4.32
N GLY A 24 -9.68 -4.94 3.95
CA GLY A 24 -10.82 -4.39 4.67
C GLY A 24 -11.06 -2.91 4.39
N THR A 25 -10.75 -2.45 3.18
CA THR A 25 -10.94 -1.06 2.78
C THR A 25 -11.66 -1.01 1.42
N THR A 26 -11.68 0.15 0.77
CA THR A 26 -12.36 0.33 -0.50
C THR A 26 -11.37 0.49 -1.65
N GLN A 27 -11.82 0.16 -2.86
CA GLN A 27 -10.99 0.35 -4.06
C GLN A 27 -10.56 1.81 -4.21
N LYS A 28 -11.43 2.75 -3.90
CA LYS A 28 -11.11 4.18 -3.97
C LYS A 28 -9.94 4.53 -3.06
N THR A 29 -9.90 3.95 -1.87
CA THR A 29 -8.82 4.17 -0.93
C THR A 29 -7.50 3.60 -1.46
N VAL A 30 -7.52 2.38 -2.00
CA VAL A 30 -6.32 1.78 -2.59
C VAL A 30 -5.83 2.62 -3.77
N SER A 31 -6.74 3.07 -4.63
CA SER A 31 -6.39 3.94 -5.75
C SER A 31 -5.73 5.23 -5.27
N SER A 32 -6.26 5.82 -4.20
CA SER A 32 -5.69 7.06 -3.64
C SER A 32 -4.28 6.84 -3.13
N TRP A 33 -4.01 5.68 -2.52
CA TRP A 33 -2.65 5.35 -2.08
C TRP A 33 -1.70 5.20 -3.27
N GLU A 34 -2.14 4.52 -4.33
CA GLU A 34 -1.29 4.25 -5.50
C GLU A 34 -1.01 5.50 -6.31
N THR A 35 -1.92 6.48 -6.29
CA THR A 35 -1.73 7.75 -7.01
C THR A 35 -1.05 8.82 -6.16
N GLY A 36 -0.81 8.54 -4.90
CA GLY A 36 -0.17 9.51 -4.01
C GLY A 36 -1.09 10.57 -3.42
N ARG A 37 -2.40 10.44 -3.61
CA ARG A 37 -3.36 11.39 -3.04
C ARG A 37 -3.48 11.24 -1.53
N ALA A 38 -3.28 10.02 -1.06
CA ALA A 38 -3.36 9.72 0.36
C ALA A 38 -2.28 8.70 0.70
N THR A 39 -1.91 8.67 1.97
CA THR A 39 -0.95 7.71 2.51
C THR A 39 -1.65 6.89 3.58
N PRO A 40 -1.48 5.56 3.59
CA PRO A 40 -2.07 4.74 4.65
C PRO A 40 -1.54 5.17 6.01
N ARG A 41 -2.35 5.06 7.04
CA ARG A 41 -1.90 5.29 8.41
C ARG A 41 -1.00 4.14 8.86
N PRO A 42 -0.14 4.35 9.87
CA PRO A 42 0.82 3.33 10.30
C PRO A 42 0.23 1.94 10.55
N PRO A 43 -0.92 1.77 11.20
CA PRO A 43 -1.50 0.43 11.35
C PRO A 43 -1.83 -0.24 10.02
N MET A 44 -2.30 0.54 9.05
CA MET A 44 -2.61 0.01 7.72
C MET A 44 -1.32 -0.29 6.95
N MET A 45 -0.28 0.52 7.13
CA MET A 45 1.01 0.25 6.51
C MET A 45 1.54 -1.12 6.95
N GLN A 46 1.42 -1.43 8.24
CA GLN A 46 1.85 -2.72 8.77
C GLN A 46 1.00 -3.84 8.20
N LYS A 47 -0.29 -3.64 8.10
CA LYS A 47 -1.20 -4.64 7.53
C LYS A 47 -0.86 -4.94 6.08
N ILE A 48 -0.57 -3.90 5.30
CA ILE A 48 -0.17 -4.04 3.90
C ILE A 48 1.14 -4.82 3.81
N ALA A 49 2.13 -4.46 4.62
CA ALA A 49 3.42 -5.12 4.61
C ALA A 49 3.29 -6.60 4.98
N ASP A 50 2.50 -6.90 6.00
CA ASP A 50 2.24 -8.27 6.42
C ASP A 50 1.55 -9.06 5.30
N PHE A 51 0.60 -8.43 4.63
CA PHE A 51 -0.13 -9.08 3.54
C PHE A 51 0.81 -9.50 2.40
N PHE A 52 1.76 -8.64 2.06
CA PHE A 52 2.72 -8.94 1.00
C PHE A 52 3.97 -9.69 1.47
N GLY A 53 4.10 -9.89 2.78
CA GLY A 53 5.27 -10.60 3.33
C GLY A 53 6.57 -9.84 3.19
N VAL A 54 6.51 -8.51 3.27
CA VAL A 54 7.68 -7.64 3.15
C VAL A 54 7.75 -6.70 4.35
N LYS A 55 8.86 -6.02 4.49
CA LYS A 55 9.01 -5.02 5.56
C LYS A 55 8.23 -3.77 5.19
N LYS A 56 7.65 -3.11 6.19
CA LYS A 56 6.94 -1.86 6.03
C LYS A 56 7.79 -0.82 5.30
N ASP A 57 9.06 -0.72 5.65
CA ASP A 57 10.00 0.22 5.04
C ASP A 57 10.22 -0.04 3.56
N ASP A 58 10.10 -1.29 3.12
CA ASP A 58 10.30 -1.64 1.71
C ASP A 58 9.22 -1.00 0.82
N ILE A 59 8.04 -0.79 1.37
CA ILE A 59 6.93 -0.18 0.64
C ILE A 59 6.87 1.32 0.89
N PHE A 60 7.04 1.74 2.13
CA PHE A 60 6.75 3.10 2.57
C PHE A 60 7.98 3.92 2.93
N PHE A 61 9.14 3.50 2.49
CA PHE A 61 10.39 4.20 2.78
C PHE A 61 10.31 5.68 2.45
N GLU A 62 9.77 6.03 1.29
CA GLU A 62 9.67 7.42 0.87
C GLU A 62 8.82 8.24 1.81
N ALA A 63 7.72 7.66 2.32
CA ALA A 63 6.84 8.34 3.26
C ALA A 63 7.56 8.64 4.57
N PHE A 64 8.36 7.69 5.06
CA PHE A 64 9.11 7.90 6.30
C PHE A 64 10.25 8.87 6.10
N ASN A 65 10.94 8.76 4.98
CA ASN A 65 12.10 9.59 4.68
C ASN A 65 11.71 11.04 4.42
N TYR A 66 10.49 11.27 4.00
CA TYR A 66 9.98 12.60 3.71
C TYR A 66 10.06 13.53 4.91
N PHE A 67 9.97 13.02 6.11
CA PHE A 67 9.93 13.81 7.33
C PHE A 67 11.30 14.00 7.99
N LYS A 68 12.33 13.59 7.34
CA LYS A 68 13.70 13.81 7.87
C LYS A 68 14.22 15.23 7.48
#